data_e6d4def1686727d3e5598a8108d50173
#
_entry.id   e6d4def1686727d3e5598a8108d50173
#
_cell.length_a   1.000
_cell.length_b   1.000
_cell.length_c   1.000
_cell.angle_alpha   90.00
_cell.angle_beta   90.00
_cell.angle_gamma   90.00
#
_symmetry.space_group_name_H-M   'P 1'
#
loop_
_entity.id
_entity.type
_entity.pdbx_description
1 polymer ?
#
loop_
_entity_poly.entity_id
_entity_poly.type
_entity_poly.pdbx_seq_one_letter_code
_entity_poly.pdbx_strand_id
1 'polypeptide(L)' 'LLALLSEAIQDLPEQTGQVFQLVMEGFDNAEIAEKLNLSIDSVKSHKKRGKQLLKSRLGDITAILLFLSNC' A
#
# COMPACT_ATOMS: atom_id res chain seq x y z
N LEU A 1 -13.16 -3.23 -9.69
CA LEU A 1 -11.76 -2.83 -9.56
C LEU A 1 -11.33 -2.65 -8.12
N LEU A 2 -12.14 -1.90 -7.34
CA LEU A 2 -11.84 -1.70 -5.93
C LEU A 2 -11.90 -3.00 -5.13
N ALA A 3 -12.82 -3.89 -5.46
CA ALA A 3 -12.92 -5.18 -4.79
C ALA A 3 -11.70 -6.05 -5.06
N LEU A 4 -11.20 -6.07 -6.29
CA LEU A 4 -10.01 -6.82 -6.65
C LEU A 4 -8.78 -6.26 -5.95
N LEU A 5 -8.67 -4.94 -5.86
CA LEU A 5 -7.57 -4.29 -5.17
C LEU A 5 -7.60 -4.60 -3.68
N SER A 6 -8.78 -4.55 -3.07
CA SER A 6 -8.95 -4.86 -1.66
C SER A 6 -8.54 -6.30 -1.35
N GLU A 7 -8.94 -7.25 -2.20
CA GLU A 7 -8.54 -8.65 -2.04
C GLU A 7 -7.03 -8.83 -2.17
N ALA A 8 -6.42 -8.15 -3.13
CA ALA A 8 -4.98 -8.22 -3.33
C ALA A 8 -4.22 -7.65 -2.11
N ILE A 9 -4.73 -6.58 -1.52
CA ILE A 9 -4.14 -6.00 -0.31
C ILE A 9 -4.22 -6.97 0.86
N GLN A 10 -5.32 -7.70 0.98
CA GLN A 10 -5.47 -8.70 2.05
C GLN A 10 -4.47 -9.85 1.94
N ASP A 11 -3.98 -10.12 0.74
CA ASP A 11 -2.98 -11.17 0.52
C ASP A 11 -1.55 -10.70 0.77
N LEU A 12 -1.34 -9.42 1.03
CA LEU A 12 -0.02 -8.90 1.35
C LEU A 12 0.41 -9.34 2.77
N PRO A 13 1.73 -9.37 3.05
CA PRO A 13 2.17 -9.56 4.43
C PRO A 13 1.45 -8.60 5.35
N GLU A 14 1.16 -9.04 6.57
CA GLU A 14 0.28 -8.32 7.48
C GLU A 14 0.60 -6.83 7.60
N GLN A 15 1.85 -6.49 7.86
CA GLN A 15 2.22 -5.08 8.06
C GLN A 15 2.15 -4.29 6.76
N THR A 16 2.58 -4.90 5.65
CA THR A 16 2.46 -4.26 4.33
C THR A 16 0.99 -4.01 4.00
N GLY A 17 0.12 -4.96 4.30
CA GLY A 17 -1.31 -4.80 4.11
C GLY A 17 -1.89 -3.66 4.94
N GLN A 18 -1.46 -3.54 6.20
CA GLN A 18 -1.89 -2.44 7.07
C GLN A 18 -1.49 -1.09 6.50
N VAL A 19 -0.27 -0.98 5.97
CA VAL A 19 0.20 0.25 5.35
C VAL A 19 -0.71 0.61 4.16
N PHE A 20 -1.01 -0.36 3.30
CA PHE A 20 -1.85 -0.10 2.13
C PHE A 20 -3.30 0.22 2.49
N GLN A 21 -3.83 -0.39 3.55
CA GLN A 21 -5.16 -0.04 4.05
C GLN A 21 -5.22 1.44 4.40
N LEU A 22 -4.21 1.93 5.11
CA LEU A 22 -4.16 3.34 5.52
C LEU A 22 -3.92 4.27 4.34
N VAL A 23 -3.12 3.83 3.36
CA VAL A 23 -2.95 4.59 2.12
C VAL A 23 -4.30 4.79 1.44
N MET A 24 -5.11 3.74 1.34
CA MET A 24 -6.43 3.83 0.72
C MET A 24 -7.40 4.69 1.51
N GLU A 25 -7.20 4.82 2.82
CA GLU A 25 -8.00 5.70 3.66
C GLU A 25 -7.57 7.17 3.57
N GLY A 26 -6.48 7.45 2.85
CA GLY A 26 -6.04 8.82 2.60
C GLY A 26 -4.96 9.34 3.53
N PHE A 27 -4.37 8.48 4.36
CA PHE A 27 -3.29 8.91 5.27
C PHE A 27 -1.97 9.04 4.53
N ASP A 28 -1.16 10.03 4.92
CA ASP A 28 0.18 10.18 4.35
C ASP A 28 1.20 9.33 5.10
N ASN A 29 2.45 9.31 4.62
CA ASN A 29 3.48 8.46 5.20
C ASN A 29 3.73 8.74 6.68
N ALA A 30 3.74 10.01 7.06
CA ALA A 30 3.98 10.39 8.45
C ALA A 30 2.83 9.90 9.36
N GLU A 31 1.61 10.04 8.90
CA GLU A 31 0.44 9.59 9.64
C GLU A 31 0.41 8.07 9.77
N ILE A 32 0.75 7.36 8.71
CA ILE A 32 0.81 5.90 8.72
C ILE A 32 1.90 5.43 9.70
N ALA A 33 3.06 6.07 9.64
CA ALA A 33 4.16 5.74 10.55
C ALA A 33 3.73 5.90 12.00
N GLU A 34 3.03 6.98 12.31
CA GLU A 34 2.54 7.22 13.66
C GLU A 34 1.51 6.17 14.08
N LYS A 35 0.54 5.87 13.22
CA LYS A 35 -0.52 4.92 13.53
C LYS A 35 0.00 3.50 13.74
N LEU A 36 1.00 3.11 12.99
CA LEU A 36 1.55 1.75 13.05
C LEU A 36 2.81 1.66 13.91
N ASN A 37 3.22 2.78 14.51
CA ASN A 37 4.44 2.84 15.31
C ASN A 37 5.67 2.39 14.52
N LEU A 38 5.79 2.89 13.31
CA LEU A 38 6.89 2.61 12.40
C LEU A 38 7.63 3.90 12.08
N SER A 39 8.86 3.76 11.56
CA SER A 39 9.55 4.91 10.98
C SER A 39 8.96 5.22 9.60
N ILE A 40 9.14 6.45 9.13
CA ILE A 40 8.71 6.83 7.78
C ILE A 40 9.43 5.99 6.74
N ASP A 41 10.71 5.69 6.95
CA ASP A 41 11.46 4.83 6.04
C ASP A 41 10.87 3.43 5.96
N SER A 42 10.42 2.88 7.07
CA SER A 42 9.75 1.58 7.08
C SER A 42 8.45 1.62 6.29
N VAL A 43 7.67 2.70 6.45
CA VAL A 43 6.44 2.88 5.67
C VAL A 43 6.75 2.91 4.19
N LYS A 44 7.76 3.67 3.78
CA LYS A 44 8.17 3.75 2.38
C LYS A 44 8.61 2.38 1.85
N SER A 45 9.35 1.62 2.66
CA SER A 45 9.79 0.28 2.27
C SER A 45 8.60 -0.67 2.09
N HIS A 46 7.62 -0.62 2.99
CA HIS A 46 6.41 -1.42 2.84
C HIS A 46 5.62 -1.04 1.61
N LYS A 47 5.53 0.26 1.31
CA LYS A 47 4.85 0.73 0.11
C LYS A 47 5.55 0.22 -1.15
N LYS A 48 6.87 0.30 -1.19
CA LYS A 48 7.64 -0.20 -2.33
C LYS A 48 7.45 -1.69 -2.53
N ARG A 49 7.55 -2.46 -1.45
CA ARG A 49 7.38 -3.91 -1.51
C ARG A 49 5.97 -4.30 -1.93
N GLY A 50 4.98 -3.67 -1.33
CA GLY A 50 3.60 -3.93 -1.66
C GLY A 50 3.27 -3.55 -3.10
N LYS A 51 3.85 -2.44 -3.58
CA LYS A 51 3.73 -2.02 -4.96
C LYS A 51 4.17 -3.13 -5.93
N GLN A 52 5.32 -3.73 -5.66
CA GLN A 52 5.84 -4.81 -6.50
C GLN A 52 4.93 -6.04 -6.44
N LEU A 53 4.44 -6.39 -5.27
CA LEU A 53 3.54 -7.53 -5.10
C LEU A 53 2.20 -7.30 -5.80
N LEU A 54 1.65 -6.11 -5.66
CA LEU A 54 0.38 -5.77 -6.31
C LEU A 54 0.53 -5.72 -7.82
N LYS A 55 1.63 -5.19 -8.31
CA LYS A 55 1.91 -5.15 -9.74
C LYS A 55 1.98 -6.56 -10.33
N SER A 56 2.64 -7.46 -9.63
CA SER A 56 2.73 -8.85 -10.06
C SER A 56 1.37 -9.52 -10.12
N ARG A 57 0.47 -9.18 -9.22
CA ARG A 57 -0.84 -9.82 -9.12
C ARG A 57 -1.89 -9.18 -10.00
N LEU A 58 -1.94 -7.85 -10.03
CA LEU A 58 -3.02 -7.09 -10.69
C LEU A 58 -2.63 -6.48 -12.02
N GLY A 59 -1.33 -6.46 -12.33
CA GLY A 59 -0.83 -5.84 -13.55
C GLY A 59 -0.49 -4.36 -13.38
N ASP A 60 0.16 -3.80 -14.41
CA ASP A 60 0.78 -2.48 -14.34
C ASP A 60 -0.22 -1.34 -14.16
N ILE A 61 -1.38 -1.43 -14.81
CA ILE A 61 -2.35 -0.34 -14.81
C ILE A 61 -2.88 -0.07 -13.42
N THR A 62 -3.24 -1.13 -12.69
CA THR A 62 -3.78 -0.98 -11.34
C THR A 62 -2.73 -0.42 -10.39
N ALA A 63 -1.50 -0.89 -10.50
CA ALA A 63 -0.40 -0.39 -9.68
C ALA A 63 -0.14 1.09 -9.95
N ILE A 64 -0.16 1.50 -11.21
CA ILE A 64 0.04 2.90 -11.60
C ILE A 64 -1.06 3.77 -11.02
N LEU A 65 -2.32 3.36 -11.15
CA LEU A 65 -3.44 4.13 -10.62
C LEU A 65 -3.33 4.30 -9.11
N LEU A 66 -2.98 3.24 -8.41
CA LEU A 66 -2.85 3.28 -6.97
C LEU A 66 -1.74 4.25 -6.53
N PHE A 67 -0.62 4.26 -7.21
CA PHE A 67 0.55 5.03 -6.77
C PHE A 67 0.60 6.44 -7.32
N LEU A 68 -0.05 6.71 -8.44
CA LEU A 68 -0.17 8.09 -8.92
C LEU A 68 -1.04 8.92 -7.99
N SER A 69 -2.04 8.32 -7.38
CA SER A 69 -2.91 9.06 -6.46
C SER A 69 -2.26 9.31 -5.11
N ASN A 70 -1.09 8.70 -4.82
CA ASN A 70 -0.43 8.78 -3.52
C ASN A 70 0.99 9.33 -3.56
N CYS A 71 1.44 9.79 -4.71
CA CYS A 71 2.77 10.37 -4.83
C CYS A 71 2.77 11.87 -4.68
#